data_ecb58cc322654c54b0f7b25573ae1746
#
_entry.id   ecb58cc322654c54b0f7b25573ae1746
#
_cell.length_a   1.000
_cell.length_b   1.000
_cell.length_c   1.000
_cell.angle_alpha   90.00
_cell.angle_beta   90.00
_cell.angle_gamma   90.00
#
_symmetry.space_group_name_H-M   'P 1'
#
loop_
_entity.id
_entity.type
_entity.pdbx_description
1 polymer ?
#
loop_
_entity_poly.entity_id
_entity_poly.type
_entity_poly.pdbx_seq_one_letter_code
_entity_poly.pdbx_strand_id
1 'polypeptide(L)'
;MNKLIITGRLTRDAEVRYIPSGTAVLSFSVANNTGYGKNEKTHFFNCSLFGKRAEGRLQEFMKKGKQVIFEGGGFFKYFSEKRW
;
A
#
# COMPACT_ATOMS: atom_id res chain seq x y z
N MET A 1 14.52 -10.97 -8.04
CA MET A 1 14.17 -10.20 -6.84
C MET A 1 13.15 -9.16 -7.19
N ASN A 2 12.10 -9.07 -6.42
CA ASN A 2 11.12 -8.04 -6.62
C ASN A 2 11.16 -7.12 -5.43
N LYS A 3 11.58 -5.89 -5.63
CA LYS A 3 11.64 -4.96 -4.53
C LYS A 3 11.14 -3.60 -4.97
N LEU A 4 10.23 -3.05 -4.19
CA LEU A 4 9.63 -1.78 -4.49
C LEU A 4 9.71 -0.90 -3.27
N ILE A 5 10.11 0.35 -3.45
CA ILE A 5 10.12 1.32 -2.37
C ILE A 5 9.30 2.51 -2.85
N ILE A 6 8.25 2.82 -2.13
CA ILE A 6 7.41 3.96 -2.51
C ILE A 6 7.10 4.81 -1.30
N THR A 7 6.90 6.07 -1.54
CA THR A 7 6.45 6.99 -0.49
C THR A 7 5.11 7.51 -0.92
N GLY A 8 4.30 7.91 0.01
CA GLY A 8 3.00 8.46 -0.31
C GLY A 8 2.15 8.61 0.92
N ARG A 9 0.86 8.77 0.71
CA ARG A 9 -0.08 8.93 1.80
C ARG A 9 -1.13 7.85 1.71
N LEU A 10 -1.57 7.38 2.85
CA LEU A 10 -2.63 6.37 2.90
C LEU A 10 -3.92 7.01 2.41
N THR A 11 -4.63 6.31 1.55
CA THR A 11 -5.88 6.83 0.98
C THR A 11 -7.07 6.56 1.89
N ARG A 12 -6.90 5.63 2.83
CA ARG A 12 -7.93 5.30 3.79
C ARG A 12 -7.26 4.64 4.98
N ASP A 13 -7.99 4.42 6.03
CA ASP A 13 -7.46 3.73 7.20
C ASP A 13 -7.15 2.29 6.80
N ALA A 14 -6.04 1.77 7.30
CA ALA A 14 -5.68 0.38 7.03
C ALA A 14 -6.63 -0.56 7.76
N GLU A 15 -6.85 -1.73 7.19
CA GLU A 15 -7.76 -2.72 7.74
C GLU A 15 -7.08 -4.05 7.94
N VAL A 16 -7.38 -4.71 9.03
CA VAL A 16 -6.87 -6.05 9.29
C VAL A 16 -7.94 -7.06 8.95
N ARG A 17 -7.57 -8.08 8.19
CA ARG A 17 -8.47 -9.17 7.87
C ARG A 17 -7.71 -10.46 8.09
N TYR A 18 -8.45 -11.56 8.22
CA TYR A 18 -7.84 -12.86 8.41
C TYR A 18 -8.22 -13.74 7.23
N ILE A 19 -7.22 -14.37 6.63
CA ILE A 19 -7.48 -15.30 5.53
C ILE A 19 -7.80 -16.67 6.15
N PRO A 20 -8.33 -17.61 5.36
CA PRO A 20 -8.77 -18.90 5.90
C PRO A 20 -7.73 -19.67 6.70
N SER A 21 -6.46 -19.49 6.42
CA SER A 21 -5.44 -20.16 7.20
C SER A 21 -5.25 -19.59 8.59
N GLY A 22 -5.93 -18.48 8.89
CA GLY A 22 -5.78 -17.83 10.19
C GLY A 22 -4.73 -16.72 10.20
N THR A 23 -4.08 -16.50 9.09
CA THR A 23 -3.05 -15.46 9.01
C THR A 23 -3.69 -14.09 8.91
N ALA A 24 -3.20 -13.15 9.68
CA ALA A 24 -3.68 -11.78 9.62
C ALA A 24 -3.06 -11.06 8.44
N VAL A 25 -3.84 -10.23 7.78
CA VAL A 25 -3.39 -9.43 6.65
C VAL A 25 -3.82 -8.00 6.87
N LEU A 26 -2.87 -7.09 6.90
CA LEU A 26 -3.15 -5.66 7.02
C LEU A 26 -3.16 -5.11 5.61
N SER A 27 -4.30 -4.60 5.17
CA SER A 27 -4.47 -4.06 3.83
C SER A 27 -4.52 -2.56 3.85
N PHE A 28 -3.80 -1.93 2.95
CA PHE A 28 -3.81 -0.47 2.86
C PHE A 28 -3.51 -0.04 1.43
N SER A 29 -3.79 1.19 1.14
CA SER A 29 -3.59 1.74 -0.19
C SER A 29 -2.81 3.03 -0.07
N VAL A 30 -1.81 3.21 -0.90
CA VAL A 30 -0.91 4.35 -0.88
C VAL A 30 -1.05 5.14 -2.17
N ALA A 31 -1.22 6.43 -2.05
CA ALA A 31 -1.23 7.33 -3.21
C ALA A 31 0.15 7.97 -3.33
N ASN A 32 0.76 7.78 -4.47
CA ASN A 32 2.08 8.30 -4.76
C ASN A 32 1.97 9.28 -5.92
N ASN A 33 2.50 10.48 -5.75
CA ASN A 33 2.42 11.50 -6.78
C ASN A 33 3.77 11.67 -7.45
N THR A 34 3.76 11.78 -8.77
CA THR A 34 4.98 12.04 -9.53
C THR A 34 4.73 13.22 -10.46
N GLY A 35 5.79 13.91 -10.82
CA GLY A 35 5.71 15.07 -11.72
C GLY A 35 5.33 16.32 -10.98
N TYR A 36 5.06 17.37 -11.73
CA TYR A 36 4.73 18.63 -11.16
C TYR A 36 3.70 19.34 -11.98
N GLY A 37 2.93 20.18 -11.37
CA GLY A 37 2.00 21.05 -12.04
C GLY A 37 1.06 20.27 -12.93
N LYS A 38 0.96 20.64 -14.19
CA LYS A 38 0.05 19.98 -15.08
C LYS A 38 0.43 18.55 -15.39
N ASN A 39 1.69 18.21 -15.13
CA ASN A 39 2.15 16.85 -15.41
C ASN A 39 2.14 15.97 -14.18
N GLU A 40 1.56 16.43 -13.12
CA GLU A 40 1.48 15.62 -11.91
C GLU A 40 0.53 14.45 -12.12
N LYS A 41 0.93 13.27 -11.70
CA LYS A 41 0.11 12.08 -11.79
C LYS A 41 0.11 11.39 -10.46
N THR A 42 -1.01 10.75 -10.15
CA THR A 42 -1.14 10.00 -8.91
C THR A 42 -1.23 8.53 -9.24
N HIS A 43 -0.41 7.76 -8.57
CA HIS A 43 -0.40 6.31 -8.74
C HIS A 43 -0.88 5.70 -7.44
N PHE A 44 -1.74 4.68 -7.53
CA PHE A 44 -2.28 4.04 -6.34
C PHE A 44 -1.73 2.63 -6.26
N PHE A 45 -1.26 2.28 -5.06
CA PHE A 45 -0.71 0.96 -4.82
C PHE A 45 -1.49 0.29 -3.71
N ASN A 46 -2.00 -0.90 -3.98
CA ASN A 46 -2.68 -1.68 -2.95
C ASN A 46 -1.63 -2.57 -2.31
N CYS A 47 -1.51 -2.48 -1.02
CA CYS A 47 -0.47 -3.14 -0.27
C CYS A 47 -1.04 -4.07 0.77
N SER A 48 -0.30 -5.11 1.10
CA SER A 48 -0.70 -6.06 2.12
C SER A 48 0.49 -6.45 2.96
N LEU A 49 0.31 -6.50 4.25
CA LEU A 49 1.33 -6.94 5.18
C LEU A 49 0.78 -8.19 5.87
N PHE A 50 1.51 -9.28 5.77
CA PHE A 50 1.05 -10.56 6.32
C PHE A 50 1.73 -10.90 7.63
N GLY A 51 1.00 -11.57 8.49
CA GLY A 51 1.59 -12.15 9.69
C GLY A 51 1.39 -11.34 10.94
N LYS A 52 2.22 -11.59 11.95
CA LYS A 52 2.04 -10.99 13.26
C LYS A 52 2.07 -9.47 13.29
N ARG A 53 2.82 -8.88 12.39
CA ARG A 53 2.90 -7.43 12.36
C ARG A 53 1.57 -6.81 11.97
N ALA A 54 0.76 -7.56 11.23
CA ALA A 54 -0.56 -7.08 10.84
C ALA A 54 -1.50 -7.03 12.03
N GLU A 55 -1.25 -7.85 13.05
CA GLU A 55 -2.11 -7.90 14.22
C GLU A 55 -1.69 -6.90 15.29
N GLY A 56 -0.55 -6.29 15.13
CA GLY A 56 -0.03 -5.43 16.18
C GLY A 56 -0.65 -4.05 16.17
N ARG A 57 0.06 -3.11 16.77
CA ARG A 57 -0.45 -1.76 16.92
C ARG A 57 -0.29 -0.91 15.67
N LEU A 58 0.31 -1.48 14.64
CA LEU A 58 0.58 -0.74 13.42
C LEU A 58 -0.70 -0.17 12.82
N GLN A 59 -1.77 -0.92 12.84
CA GLN A 59 -3.04 -0.48 12.30
C GLN A 59 -3.50 0.83 12.94
N GLU A 60 -3.21 1.01 14.22
CA GLU A 60 -3.66 2.20 14.93
C GLU A 60 -3.02 3.46 14.39
N PHE A 61 -1.88 3.34 13.77
CA PHE A 61 -1.17 4.48 13.24
C PHE A 61 -1.37 4.66 11.75
N MET A 62 -1.94 3.68 11.08
CA MET A 62 -2.08 3.73 9.63
C MET A 62 -3.45 4.24 9.25
N LYS A 63 -3.60 5.55 9.38
CA LYS A 63 -4.88 6.22 9.13
C LYS A 63 -4.82 7.04 7.85
N LYS A 64 -6.00 7.30 7.31
CA LYS A 64 -6.10 8.06 6.08
C LYS A 64 -5.28 9.35 6.16
N GLY A 65 -4.52 9.62 5.14
CA GLY A 65 -3.70 10.82 5.03
C GLY A 65 -2.31 10.69 5.63
N LYS A 66 -2.03 9.60 6.34
CA LYS A 66 -0.72 9.42 6.95
C LYS A 66 0.34 9.23 5.88
N GLN A 67 1.45 9.92 6.02
CA GLN A 67 2.55 9.80 5.08
C GLN A 67 3.37 8.58 5.45
N VAL A 68 3.68 7.77 4.49
CA VAL A 68 4.39 6.51 4.75
C VAL A 68 5.47 6.26 3.71
N ILE A 69 6.44 5.42 4.08
CA ILE A 69 7.42 4.88 3.17
C ILE A 69 7.20 3.38 3.23
N PHE A 70 6.90 2.78 2.09
CA PHE A 70 6.65 1.35 2.02
C PHE A 70 7.76 0.68 1.23
N GLU A 71 8.29 -0.41 1.75
CA GLU A 71 9.28 -1.20 1.05
C GLU A 71 8.82 -2.64 1.07
N GLY A 72 8.77 -3.28 -0.06
CA GLY A 72 8.36 -4.67 -0.12
C GLY A 72 8.49 -5.25 -1.50
N GLY A 73 8.07 -6.48 -1.67
CA GLY A 73 8.02 -7.13 -2.97
C GLY A 73 6.72 -6.80 -3.65
N GLY A 74 6.68 -6.91 -4.93
CA GLY A 74 5.47 -6.56 -5.65
C GLY A 74 5.13 -7.49 -6.77
N PHE A 75 3.84 -7.62 -7.05
CA PHE A 75 3.34 -8.31 -8.20
C PHE A 75 2.40 -7.36 -8.89
N PHE A 76 2.61 -7.18 -10.19
CA PHE A 76 1.85 -6.22 -10.94
C PHE A 76 1.12 -6.92 -12.04
N LYS A 77 -0.11 -7.32 -11.77
CA LYS A 77 -0.86 -8.06 -12.73
C LYS A 77 -1.48 -7.23 -13.79
N TYR A 78 -1.79 -6.02 -13.51
CA TYR A 78 -2.55 -5.27 -14.40
C TYR A 78 -1.91 -4.11 -15.03
N PHE A 79 -0.65 -4.00 -14.93
CA PHE A 79 -0.02 -2.94 -15.39
C PHE A 79 -0.16 -2.75 -16.76
N SER A 80 -0.20 -3.77 -17.50
CA SER A 80 -0.17 -3.62 -18.89
C SER A 80 -1.34 -2.93 -19.44
N GLU A 81 -2.44 -2.93 -18.76
CA GLU A 81 -3.51 -2.42 -19.40
C GLU A 81 -3.79 -1.10 -19.00
N LYS A 82 -3.07 -0.54 -18.33
CA LYS A 82 -3.53 0.56 -17.92
C LYS A 82 -3.09 1.61 -18.66
N ARG A 83 -3.05 2.06 -19.13
CA ARG A 83 -2.84 3.04 -19.65
C ARG A 83 -2.10 3.90 -18.90
N TRP A 84 -1.21 3.61 -18.53
CA TRP A 84 -0.39 4.38 -17.77
C TRP A 84 0.17 5.51 -18.47
#